data_bae7560c04a7ebf27e0c5d525dc80621
#
_entry.id   bae7560c04a7ebf27e0c5d525dc80621
#
_cell.length_a   1.000
_cell.length_b   1.000
_cell.length_c   1.000
_cell.angle_alpha   90.00
_cell.angle_beta   90.00
_cell.angle_gamma   90.00
#
_symmetry.space_group_name_H-M   'P 1'
#
loop_
_entity.id
_entity.type
_entity.pdbx_description
1 polymer ?
#
loop_
_entity_poly.entity_id
_entity_poly.type
_entity_poly.pdbx_seq_one_letter_code
_entity_poly.pdbx_strand_id
1 'polypeptide(L)'
;MAELAASTDLISGGRLQLGVSRGSPEPALRGAEAFGHVAPEGSSDADLAREHTRRFRAAIAGAGVAPMDSRMTGREGLLAVQPQSAGLADRIWWGAGTRATARWAGQQGMNLMSSTLLTEDTGVPFDQLQAEQIAGFRAAWAEAGWSGTPRVSVSRSVMPITTDEDRMYFGGDVDSDDQVGYLDGGLARFGKHYAGD
;
A
#
# COMPACT_ATOMS: atom_id res chain seq x y z
N MET A 1 11.13 12.22 2.90
CA MET A 1 9.73 11.84 2.54
C MET A 1 8.69 12.49 3.46
N ALA A 2 8.82 12.47 4.80
CA ALA A 2 7.83 13.04 5.72
C ALA A 2 7.61 14.55 5.50
N GLU A 3 8.69 15.34 5.39
CA GLU A 3 8.62 16.78 5.07
C GLU A 3 7.90 17.05 3.74
N LEU A 4 8.28 16.29 2.70
CA LEU A 4 7.66 16.45 1.39
C LEU A 4 6.17 16.11 1.42
N ALA A 5 5.77 15.04 2.09
CA ALA A 5 4.38 14.66 2.23
C ALA A 5 3.57 15.71 2.99
N ALA A 6 4.08 16.20 4.11
CA ALA A 6 3.42 17.23 4.90
C ALA A 6 3.33 18.57 4.15
N SER A 7 4.39 18.98 3.46
CA SER A 7 4.39 20.21 2.64
C SER A 7 3.39 20.10 1.49
N THR A 8 3.37 18.98 0.77
CA THR A 8 2.42 18.74 -0.33
C THR A 8 0.98 18.74 0.18
N ASP A 9 0.74 18.14 1.34
CA ASP A 9 -0.59 18.10 1.93
C ASP A 9 -1.08 19.51 2.33
N LEU A 10 -0.24 20.32 2.94
CA LEU A 10 -0.54 21.71 3.26
C LEU A 10 -0.82 22.54 2.01
N ILE A 11 0.02 22.44 0.98
CA ILE A 11 -0.16 23.16 -0.29
C ILE A 11 -1.47 22.74 -0.98
N SER A 12 -1.82 21.46 -0.89
CA SER A 12 -3.06 20.94 -1.46
C SER A 12 -4.31 21.24 -0.61
N GLY A 13 -4.16 21.84 0.56
CA GLY A 13 -5.27 22.08 1.49
C GLY A 13 -5.82 20.80 2.10
N GLY A 14 -4.95 19.86 2.47
CA GLY A 14 -5.33 18.63 3.16
C GLY A 14 -5.90 17.53 2.25
N ARG A 15 -5.63 17.56 0.95
CA ARG A 15 -6.17 16.62 -0.04
C ARG A 15 -5.25 15.45 -0.39
N LEU A 16 -4.00 15.45 0.08
CA LEU A 16 -3.06 14.39 -0.25
C LEU A 16 -3.58 13.02 0.22
N GLN A 17 -3.59 12.06 -0.69
CA GLN A 17 -3.78 10.65 -0.42
C GLN A 17 -2.46 9.95 -0.78
N LEU A 18 -1.75 9.41 0.19
CA LEU A 18 -0.42 8.85 -0.03
C LEU A 18 -0.41 7.34 0.10
N GLY A 19 -0.15 6.66 -1.01
CA GLY A 19 0.05 5.22 -1.06
C GLY A 19 1.50 4.84 -0.75
N VAL A 20 1.68 3.86 0.10
CA VAL A 20 2.96 3.23 0.39
C VAL A 20 2.85 1.72 0.27
N SER A 21 3.93 1.05 -0.11
CA SER A 21 3.98 -0.41 -0.21
C SER A 21 5.42 -0.90 -0.06
N ARG A 22 5.63 -2.20 -0.11
CA ARG A 22 6.95 -2.80 -0.25
C ARG A 22 7.64 -2.41 -1.56
N GLY A 23 6.88 -2.01 -2.55
CA GLY A 23 7.30 -1.86 -3.93
C GLY A 23 6.77 -3.01 -4.78
N SER A 24 6.80 -2.81 -6.09
CA SER A 24 6.44 -3.82 -7.08
C SER A 24 7.68 -4.62 -7.47
N PRO A 25 7.56 -5.89 -7.85
CA PRO A 25 8.65 -6.60 -8.48
C PRO A 25 9.07 -5.87 -9.77
N GLU A 26 10.36 -5.70 -9.93
CA GLU A 26 10.95 -5.00 -11.06
C GLU A 26 11.79 -5.96 -11.89
N PRO A 27 11.99 -5.68 -13.19
CA PRO A 27 12.92 -6.44 -14.02
C PRO A 27 14.37 -6.39 -13.52
N ALA A 28 14.72 -5.36 -12.74
CA ALA A 28 16.04 -5.21 -12.16
C ALA A 28 16.19 -6.09 -10.91
N LEU A 29 17.13 -7.03 -10.97
CA LEU A 29 17.50 -7.79 -9.78
C LEU A 29 18.07 -6.84 -8.72
N ARG A 30 17.49 -6.93 -7.49
CA ARG A 30 17.96 -6.15 -6.32
C ARG A 30 17.93 -4.62 -6.55
N GLY A 31 16.99 -4.13 -7.36
CA GLY A 31 16.90 -2.69 -7.68
C GLY A 31 16.78 -1.80 -6.45
N ALA A 32 16.09 -2.24 -5.41
CA ALA A 32 15.94 -1.51 -4.16
C ALA A 32 17.28 -1.23 -3.44
N GLU A 33 18.26 -2.13 -3.59
CA GLU A 33 19.58 -1.98 -2.96
C GLU A 33 20.39 -0.82 -3.57
N ALA A 34 20.18 -0.51 -4.85
CA ALA A 34 20.80 0.65 -5.50
C ALA A 34 20.41 1.98 -4.81
N PHE A 35 19.29 2.00 -4.10
CA PHE A 35 18.83 3.13 -3.30
C PHE A 35 19.09 2.96 -1.79
N GLY A 36 19.93 1.99 -1.41
CA GLY A 36 20.28 1.75 -0.01
C GLY A 36 19.21 1.02 0.81
N HIS A 37 18.19 0.46 0.17
CA HIS A 37 17.16 -0.33 0.85
C HIS A 37 17.60 -1.80 0.93
N VAL A 38 18.48 -2.09 1.86
CA VAL A 38 19.00 -3.43 2.14
C VAL A 38 18.40 -3.93 3.44
N ALA A 39 17.68 -5.04 3.38
CA ALA A 39 17.16 -5.68 4.60
C ALA A 39 18.31 -6.21 5.45
N PRO A 40 18.29 -6.02 6.77
CA PRO A 40 19.26 -6.64 7.67
C PRO A 40 19.25 -8.17 7.54
N GLU A 41 20.38 -8.80 7.88
CA GLU A 41 20.47 -10.26 7.92
C GLU A 41 19.37 -10.86 8.79
N GLY A 42 18.68 -11.88 8.27
CA GLY A 42 17.54 -12.52 8.93
C GLY A 42 16.21 -11.76 8.84
N SER A 43 16.17 -10.63 8.13
CA SER A 43 14.96 -9.85 7.85
C SER A 43 14.61 -9.88 6.37
N SER A 44 13.33 -9.64 6.06
CA SER A 44 12.86 -9.55 4.68
C SER A 44 12.70 -8.10 4.21
N ASP A 45 12.66 -7.87 2.90
CA ASP A 45 12.30 -6.56 2.33
C ASP A 45 10.92 -6.09 2.78
N ALA A 46 10.00 -7.02 3.05
CA ALA A 46 8.69 -6.70 3.60
C ALA A 46 8.79 -6.16 5.04
N ASP A 47 9.70 -6.69 5.86
CA ASP A 47 9.91 -6.19 7.22
C ASP A 47 10.58 -4.81 7.20
N LEU A 48 11.56 -4.62 6.31
CA LEU A 48 12.19 -3.32 6.09
C LEU A 48 11.16 -2.27 5.66
N ALA A 49 10.29 -2.59 4.72
CA ALA A 49 9.23 -1.69 4.26
C ALA A 49 8.23 -1.35 5.37
N ARG A 50 7.85 -2.32 6.21
CA ARG A 50 6.99 -2.10 7.38
C ARG A 50 7.66 -1.20 8.41
N GLU A 51 8.95 -1.38 8.67
CA GLU A 51 9.70 -0.55 9.62
C GLU A 51 9.83 0.89 9.09
N HIS A 52 10.19 1.08 7.82
CA HIS A 52 10.23 2.40 7.20
C HIS A 52 8.86 3.10 7.24
N THR A 53 7.79 2.35 7.02
CA THR A 53 6.42 2.88 7.08
C THR A 53 6.05 3.29 8.50
N ARG A 54 6.40 2.53 9.54
CA ARG A 54 6.17 2.91 10.94
C ARG A 54 6.91 4.20 11.30
N ARG A 55 8.20 4.31 10.93
CA ARG A 55 9.00 5.53 11.15
C ARG A 55 8.43 6.74 10.42
N PHE A 56 8.04 6.55 9.17
CA PHE A 56 7.41 7.60 8.37
C PHE A 56 6.11 8.09 9.04
N ARG A 57 5.23 7.16 9.44
CA ARG A 57 3.97 7.51 10.10
C ARG A 57 4.19 8.20 11.45
N ALA A 58 5.12 7.73 12.24
CA ALA A 58 5.50 8.40 13.49
C ALA A 58 5.98 9.84 13.23
N ALA A 59 6.82 10.04 12.22
CA ALA A 59 7.33 11.36 11.86
C ALA A 59 6.22 12.33 11.42
N ILE A 60 5.29 11.91 10.56
CA ILE A 60 4.15 12.75 10.15
C ILE A 60 3.10 12.96 11.25
N ALA A 61 3.10 12.12 12.27
CA ALA A 61 2.29 12.29 13.48
C ALA A 61 2.97 13.18 14.55
N GLY A 62 4.15 13.74 14.25
CA GLY A 62 4.86 14.67 15.14
C GLY A 62 5.83 14.03 16.12
N ALA A 63 6.11 12.73 15.99
CA ALA A 63 7.15 12.11 16.80
C ALA A 63 8.53 12.72 16.50
N GLY A 64 9.35 12.91 17.53
CA GLY A 64 10.72 13.34 17.37
C GLY A 64 11.57 12.25 16.72
N VAL A 65 12.40 12.64 15.75
CA VAL A 65 13.19 11.71 14.93
C VAL A 65 14.70 11.87 15.10
N ALA A 66 15.15 13.02 15.62
CA ALA A 66 16.58 13.31 15.79
C ALA A 66 16.86 14.04 17.12
N PRO A 67 17.96 13.76 17.80
CA PRO A 67 18.35 14.48 19.02
C PRO A 67 18.53 15.97 18.75
N MET A 68 18.07 16.80 19.68
CA MET A 68 18.35 18.23 19.69
C MET A 68 19.81 18.49 20.05
N ASP A 69 20.46 19.46 19.39
CA ASP A 69 21.68 20.05 19.93
C ASP A 69 21.28 21.04 21.04
N SER A 70 21.47 20.66 22.29
CA SER A 70 21.11 21.47 23.45
C SER A 70 21.85 22.80 23.51
N ARG A 71 23.02 22.91 22.90
CA ARG A 71 23.79 24.17 22.83
C ARG A 71 23.11 25.19 21.90
N MET A 72 22.42 24.72 20.87
CA MET A 72 21.72 25.58 19.91
C MET A 72 20.25 25.83 20.32
N THR A 73 19.60 24.85 20.88
CA THR A 73 18.17 24.91 21.20
C THR A 73 17.88 25.32 22.64
N GLY A 74 18.86 25.22 23.53
CA GLY A 74 18.67 25.40 24.97
C GLY A 74 17.79 24.31 25.61
N ARG A 75 17.51 23.22 24.92
CA ARG A 75 16.62 22.13 25.36
C ARG A 75 17.21 20.78 24.99
N GLU A 76 16.84 19.78 25.78
CA GLU A 76 17.07 18.37 25.46
C GLU A 76 15.81 17.73 24.90
N GLY A 77 15.96 16.66 24.12
CA GLY A 77 14.86 15.90 23.55
C GLY A 77 15.07 15.56 22.07
N LEU A 78 13.97 15.26 21.39
CA LEU A 78 13.98 14.94 19.97
C LEU A 78 13.26 16.02 19.17
N LEU A 79 13.83 16.38 18.02
CA LEU A 79 13.22 17.26 17.03
C LEU A 79 12.20 16.48 16.18
N ALA A 80 11.00 17.00 16.06
CA ALA A 80 10.03 16.53 15.11
C ALA A 80 10.30 17.11 13.71
N VAL A 81 9.90 16.39 12.69
CA VAL A 81 9.91 16.85 11.30
C VAL A 81 8.95 18.02 11.14
N GLN A 82 9.34 19.03 10.38
CA GLN A 82 8.52 20.20 10.03
C GLN A 82 8.46 20.35 8.50
N PRO A 83 7.32 20.87 7.95
CA PRO A 83 6.08 21.18 8.66
C PRO A 83 5.30 19.93 9.08
N GLN A 84 4.28 20.13 9.94
CA GLN A 84 3.28 19.10 10.26
C GLN A 84 1.99 19.42 9.51
N SER A 85 1.29 18.39 9.04
CA SER A 85 -0.05 18.53 8.45
C SER A 85 -1.08 17.69 9.18
N ALA A 86 -2.05 18.37 9.78
CA ALA A 86 -3.09 17.69 10.57
C ALA A 86 -3.89 16.70 9.72
N GLY A 87 -4.13 15.50 10.26
CA GLY A 87 -4.92 14.45 9.59
C GLY A 87 -4.22 13.76 8.41
N LEU A 88 -2.97 14.09 8.08
CA LEU A 88 -2.24 13.38 7.02
C LEU A 88 -2.08 11.90 7.34
N ALA A 89 -1.87 11.54 8.60
CA ALA A 89 -1.73 10.15 9.04
C ALA A 89 -2.96 9.28 8.72
N ASP A 90 -4.16 9.87 8.64
CA ASP A 90 -5.41 9.18 8.32
C ASP A 90 -5.60 8.96 6.81
N ARG A 91 -4.74 9.59 6.00
CA ARG A 91 -4.77 9.53 4.53
C ARG A 91 -3.64 8.70 3.92
N ILE A 92 -2.99 7.90 4.75
CA ILE A 92 -1.98 6.93 4.30
C ILE A 92 -2.68 5.64 3.88
N TRP A 93 -2.25 5.11 2.74
CA TRP A 93 -2.76 3.88 2.15
C TRP A 93 -1.65 2.85 2.05
N TRP A 94 -1.97 1.61 2.37
CA TRP A 94 -1.04 0.50 2.20
C TRP A 94 -1.43 -0.37 1.00
N GLY A 95 -0.51 -0.53 0.06
CA GLY A 95 -0.64 -1.48 -1.05
C GLY A 95 -0.35 -2.90 -0.55
N ALA A 96 -1.38 -3.74 -0.50
CA ALA A 96 -1.28 -5.09 0.01
C ALA A 96 -1.42 -6.13 -1.11
N GLY A 97 -0.41 -6.99 -1.27
CA GLY A 97 -0.42 -8.14 -2.17
C GLY A 97 -0.89 -9.45 -1.51
N THR A 98 -1.07 -9.47 -0.18
CA THR A 98 -1.49 -10.68 0.56
C THR A 98 -2.53 -10.35 1.64
N ARG A 99 -3.30 -11.37 2.08
CA ARG A 99 -4.24 -11.23 3.21
C ARG A 99 -3.52 -10.83 4.49
N ALA A 100 -2.32 -11.38 4.73
CA ALA A 100 -1.51 -11.05 5.91
C ALA A 100 -1.08 -9.57 5.93
N THR A 101 -0.67 -9.01 4.77
CA THR A 101 -0.26 -7.61 4.69
C THR A 101 -1.45 -6.65 4.77
N ALA A 102 -2.64 -7.07 4.32
CA ALA A 102 -3.87 -6.30 4.50
C ALA A 102 -4.30 -6.25 5.97
N ARG A 103 -4.25 -7.37 6.70
CA ARG A 103 -4.47 -7.39 8.16
C ARG A 103 -3.51 -6.45 8.88
N TRP A 104 -2.22 -6.50 8.53
CA TRP A 104 -1.24 -5.60 9.10
C TRP A 104 -1.60 -4.12 8.86
N ALA A 105 -2.06 -3.76 7.65
CA ALA A 105 -2.52 -2.39 7.36
C ALA A 105 -3.67 -1.96 8.29
N GLY A 106 -4.65 -2.85 8.53
CA GLY A 106 -5.74 -2.64 9.48
C GLY A 106 -5.24 -2.44 10.91
N GLN A 107 -4.33 -3.30 11.36
CA GLN A 107 -3.71 -3.16 12.70
C GLN A 107 -2.98 -1.83 12.88
N GLN A 108 -2.42 -1.30 11.81
CA GLN A 108 -1.71 0.00 11.84
C GLN A 108 -2.63 1.21 11.63
N GLY A 109 -3.93 1.04 11.36
CA GLY A 109 -4.84 2.16 11.07
C GLY A 109 -4.54 2.87 9.74
N MET A 110 -4.06 2.14 8.73
CA MET A 110 -3.88 2.64 7.37
C MET A 110 -5.04 2.18 6.48
N ASN A 111 -5.38 2.96 5.47
CA ASN A 111 -6.34 2.54 4.45
C ASN A 111 -5.74 1.44 3.56
N LEU A 112 -6.57 0.64 2.92
CA LEU A 112 -6.15 -0.49 2.10
C LEU A 112 -6.25 -0.16 0.61
N MET A 113 -5.16 -0.41 -0.12
CA MET A 113 -5.17 -0.53 -1.57
C MET A 113 -5.03 -2.01 -1.93
N SER A 114 -6.07 -2.60 -2.48
CA SER A 114 -6.08 -3.96 -3.01
C SER A 114 -5.99 -3.92 -4.52
N SER A 115 -4.94 -4.48 -5.10
CA SER A 115 -4.66 -4.39 -6.52
C SER A 115 -5.33 -5.50 -7.34
N THR A 116 -5.11 -5.50 -8.65
CA THR A 116 -5.49 -6.60 -9.56
C THR A 116 -4.61 -7.84 -9.42
N LEU A 117 -3.63 -7.78 -8.53
CA LEU A 117 -2.64 -8.83 -8.30
C LEU A 117 -2.60 -9.18 -6.82
N LEU A 118 -2.74 -10.45 -6.50
CA LEU A 118 -2.44 -11.03 -5.19
C LEU A 118 -1.29 -12.03 -5.35
N THR A 119 -0.31 -11.93 -4.45
CA THR A 119 0.88 -12.80 -4.42
C THR A 119 0.62 -14.09 -3.63
N GLU A 120 -0.63 -14.52 -3.58
CA GLU A 120 -1.07 -15.78 -2.96
C GLU A 120 -1.81 -16.60 -4.03
N ASP A 121 -1.39 -17.83 -4.25
CA ASP A 121 -2.17 -18.80 -5.02
C ASP A 121 -2.55 -19.96 -4.12
N THR A 122 -3.80 -19.98 -3.71
CA THR A 122 -4.38 -21.02 -2.85
C THR A 122 -5.42 -21.85 -3.60
N GLY A 123 -5.52 -21.71 -4.93
CA GLY A 123 -6.59 -22.30 -5.74
C GLY A 123 -7.96 -21.63 -5.59
N VAL A 124 -8.07 -20.62 -4.72
CA VAL A 124 -9.31 -19.85 -4.54
C VAL A 124 -9.39 -18.77 -5.65
N PRO A 125 -10.56 -18.53 -6.26
CA PRO A 125 -10.76 -17.47 -7.24
C PRO A 125 -10.34 -16.10 -6.71
N PHE A 126 -9.85 -15.24 -7.61
CA PHE A 126 -9.29 -13.94 -7.24
C PHE A 126 -10.28 -13.04 -6.49
N ASP A 127 -11.52 -13.01 -6.92
CA ASP A 127 -12.58 -12.19 -6.29
C ASP A 127 -12.84 -12.64 -4.85
N GLN A 128 -12.82 -13.94 -4.59
CA GLN A 128 -12.96 -14.49 -3.23
C GLN A 128 -11.72 -14.17 -2.38
N LEU A 129 -10.50 -14.36 -2.91
CA LEU A 129 -9.27 -13.97 -2.21
C LEU A 129 -9.27 -12.48 -1.85
N GLN A 130 -9.72 -11.63 -2.77
CA GLN A 130 -9.80 -10.20 -2.49
C GLN A 130 -10.90 -9.87 -1.48
N ALA A 131 -12.03 -10.55 -1.52
CA ALA A 131 -13.08 -10.38 -0.51
C ALA A 131 -12.57 -10.79 0.89
N GLU A 132 -11.86 -11.92 1.00
CA GLU A 132 -11.21 -12.36 2.24
C GLU A 132 -10.14 -11.36 2.73
N GLN A 133 -9.34 -10.82 1.81
CA GLN A 133 -8.34 -9.79 2.12
C GLN A 133 -9.00 -8.55 2.74
N ILE A 134 -10.08 -8.07 2.14
CA ILE A 134 -10.82 -6.90 2.62
C ILE A 134 -11.52 -7.18 3.96
N ALA A 135 -12.12 -8.36 4.10
CA ALA A 135 -12.76 -8.78 5.36
C ALA A 135 -11.73 -8.85 6.50
N GLY A 136 -10.57 -9.50 6.26
CA GLY A 136 -9.48 -9.58 7.22
C GLY A 136 -8.89 -8.22 7.61
N PHE A 137 -8.78 -7.30 6.66
CA PHE A 137 -8.39 -5.90 6.90
C PHE A 137 -9.37 -5.19 7.84
N ARG A 138 -10.69 -5.26 7.54
CA ARG A 138 -11.73 -4.62 8.36
C ARG A 138 -11.81 -5.20 9.76
N ALA A 139 -11.67 -6.51 9.90
CA ALA A 139 -11.63 -7.17 11.20
C ALA A 139 -10.44 -6.68 12.03
N ALA A 140 -9.24 -6.65 11.43
CA ALA A 140 -8.03 -6.18 12.10
C ALA A 140 -8.09 -4.69 12.49
N TRP A 141 -8.75 -3.86 11.69
CA TRP A 141 -9.01 -2.45 12.03
C TRP A 141 -9.89 -2.34 13.28
N ALA A 142 -10.99 -3.09 13.32
CA ALA A 142 -11.93 -3.10 14.46
C ALA A 142 -11.26 -3.66 15.72
N GLU A 143 -10.52 -4.77 15.62
CA GLU A 143 -9.76 -5.38 16.71
C GLU A 143 -8.73 -4.41 17.32
N ALA A 144 -8.10 -3.57 16.48
CA ALA A 144 -7.14 -2.56 16.92
C ALA A 144 -7.79 -1.33 17.59
N GLY A 145 -9.10 -1.18 17.54
CA GLY A 145 -9.85 -0.12 18.21
C GLY A 145 -9.76 1.26 17.53
N TRP A 146 -9.42 1.32 16.24
CA TRP A 146 -9.37 2.59 15.51
C TRP A 146 -10.76 3.22 15.37
N SER A 147 -10.89 4.50 15.67
CA SER A 147 -12.16 5.23 15.68
C SER A 147 -12.68 5.66 14.30
N GLY A 148 -11.81 5.66 13.28
CA GLY A 148 -12.16 6.07 11.92
C GLY A 148 -12.86 4.96 11.12
N THR A 149 -13.41 5.32 9.96
CA THR A 149 -13.93 4.35 8.97
C THR A 149 -12.81 3.92 8.04
N PRO A 150 -12.45 2.63 8.01
CA PRO A 150 -11.42 2.12 7.11
C PRO A 150 -11.87 2.23 5.66
N ARG A 151 -11.04 2.84 4.81
CA ARG A 151 -11.30 2.96 3.38
C ARG A 151 -10.56 1.86 2.62
N VAL A 152 -11.20 1.38 1.56
CA VAL A 152 -10.64 0.36 0.67
C VAL A 152 -10.71 0.87 -0.75
N SER A 153 -9.60 0.77 -1.46
CA SER A 153 -9.51 0.96 -2.90
C SER A 153 -9.24 -0.38 -3.55
N VAL A 154 -9.97 -0.69 -4.61
CA VAL A 154 -9.75 -1.87 -5.46
C VAL A 154 -9.42 -1.41 -6.87
N SER A 155 -8.47 -2.09 -7.50
CA SER A 155 -8.18 -1.88 -8.92
C SER A 155 -8.71 -3.06 -9.72
N ARG A 156 -9.26 -2.77 -10.90
CA ARG A 156 -9.71 -3.74 -11.89
C ARG A 156 -9.43 -3.22 -13.28
N SER A 157 -9.05 -4.13 -14.15
CA SER A 157 -9.05 -3.83 -15.59
C SER A 157 -10.47 -3.89 -16.09
N VAL A 158 -10.96 -2.80 -16.67
CA VAL A 158 -12.28 -2.70 -17.26
C VAL A 158 -12.10 -2.26 -18.71
N MET A 159 -12.64 -3.03 -19.63
CA MET A 159 -12.65 -2.73 -21.05
C MET A 159 -14.11 -2.53 -21.49
N PRO A 160 -14.57 -1.30 -21.70
CA PRO A 160 -15.91 -1.06 -22.23
C PRO A 160 -15.96 -1.49 -23.69
N ILE A 161 -16.95 -2.29 -24.07
CA ILE A 161 -17.22 -2.74 -25.43
C ILE A 161 -18.38 -1.89 -25.94
N THR A 162 -18.07 -0.83 -26.67
CA THR A 162 -19.06 0.17 -27.09
C THR A 162 -19.37 0.11 -28.61
N THR A 163 -18.49 -0.56 -29.37
CA THR A 163 -18.64 -0.68 -30.84
C THR A 163 -18.47 -2.14 -31.27
N ASP A 164 -18.87 -2.44 -32.51
CA ASP A 164 -18.62 -3.75 -33.12
C ASP A 164 -17.11 -4.02 -33.29
N GLU A 165 -16.33 -2.96 -33.53
CA GLU A 165 -14.89 -3.04 -33.64
C GLU A 165 -14.25 -3.41 -32.27
N ASP A 166 -14.70 -2.81 -31.19
CA ASP A 166 -14.25 -3.18 -29.82
C ASP A 166 -14.58 -4.66 -29.55
N ARG A 167 -15.78 -5.10 -29.94
CA ARG A 167 -16.20 -6.49 -29.74
C ARG A 167 -15.36 -7.46 -30.56
N MET A 168 -14.96 -7.09 -31.75
CA MET A 168 -14.09 -7.90 -32.60
C MET A 168 -12.68 -8.04 -32.01
N TYR A 169 -12.11 -6.95 -31.48
CA TYR A 169 -10.75 -6.97 -30.96
C TYR A 169 -10.63 -7.45 -29.49
N PHE A 170 -11.61 -7.15 -28.66
CA PHE A 170 -11.52 -7.36 -27.20
C PHE A 170 -12.61 -8.28 -26.63
N GLY A 171 -13.64 -8.59 -27.39
CA GLY A 171 -14.80 -9.38 -26.92
C GLY A 171 -14.50 -10.87 -26.70
N GLY A 172 -13.35 -11.37 -27.18
CA GLY A 172 -12.97 -12.78 -27.03
C GLY A 172 -12.54 -13.18 -25.61
N ASP A 173 -12.19 -12.21 -24.76
CA ASP A 173 -11.66 -12.44 -23.40
C ASP A 173 -12.70 -12.20 -22.29
N VAL A 174 -13.98 -12.01 -22.65
CA VAL A 174 -15.05 -11.69 -21.68
C VAL A 174 -15.23 -12.77 -20.62
N ASP A 175 -14.94 -14.02 -20.98
CA ASP A 175 -15.06 -15.19 -20.11
C ASP A 175 -13.69 -15.75 -19.65
N SER A 176 -12.62 -14.96 -19.74
CA SER A 176 -11.30 -15.43 -19.32
C SER A 176 -11.28 -15.70 -17.83
N ASP A 177 -10.69 -16.84 -17.45
CA ASP A 177 -10.42 -17.16 -16.06
C ASP A 177 -9.34 -16.26 -15.46
N ASP A 178 -9.24 -16.23 -14.13
CA ASP A 178 -8.12 -15.61 -13.43
C ASP A 178 -6.79 -16.17 -13.95
N GLN A 179 -5.85 -15.30 -14.23
CA GLN A 179 -4.53 -15.70 -14.66
C GLN A 179 -3.63 -16.01 -13.45
N VAL A 180 -2.87 -17.08 -13.55
CA VAL A 180 -1.84 -17.45 -12.57
C VAL A 180 -0.48 -17.32 -13.25
N GLY A 181 0.45 -16.64 -12.59
CA GLY A 181 1.80 -16.41 -13.09
C GLY A 181 2.81 -16.40 -11.95
N TYR A 182 4.09 -16.31 -12.30
CA TYR A 182 5.16 -16.15 -11.33
C TYR A 182 5.50 -14.68 -11.13
N LEU A 183 5.59 -14.29 -9.86
CA LEU A 183 6.00 -12.97 -9.49
C LEU A 183 6.91 -13.07 -8.27
N ASP A 184 8.09 -12.46 -8.35
CA ASP A 184 9.07 -12.43 -7.25
C ASP A 184 9.40 -13.84 -6.71
N GLY A 185 9.50 -14.83 -7.64
CA GLY A 185 9.81 -16.22 -7.29
C GLY A 185 8.64 -17.03 -6.71
N GLY A 186 7.45 -16.46 -6.58
CA GLY A 186 6.23 -17.09 -6.08
C GLY A 186 5.08 -17.08 -7.10
N LEU A 187 4.10 -17.95 -6.87
CA LEU A 187 2.86 -17.94 -7.63
C LEU A 187 2.05 -16.70 -7.24
N ALA A 188 1.50 -16.02 -8.24
CA ALA A 188 0.64 -14.86 -8.09
C ALA A 188 -0.62 -15.05 -8.94
N ARG A 189 -1.74 -14.58 -8.42
CA ARG A 189 -3.02 -14.62 -9.12
C ARG A 189 -3.44 -13.22 -9.51
N PHE A 190 -3.79 -13.07 -10.77
CA PHE A 190 -4.26 -11.83 -11.37
C PHE A 190 -5.77 -11.93 -11.58
N GLY A 191 -6.50 -10.89 -11.20
CA GLY A 191 -7.92 -10.81 -11.48
C GLY A 191 -8.19 -10.68 -12.98
N LYS A 192 -9.24 -11.34 -13.43
CA LYS A 192 -9.69 -11.28 -14.84
C LYS A 192 -10.05 -9.86 -15.26
N HIS A 193 -9.98 -9.61 -16.56
CA HIS A 193 -10.51 -8.40 -17.16
C HIS A 193 -12.03 -8.45 -17.18
N TYR A 194 -12.65 -7.31 -16.98
CA TYR A 194 -14.08 -7.14 -17.18
C TYR A 194 -14.28 -6.37 -18.49
N ALA A 195 -14.87 -7.05 -19.47
CA ALA A 195 -15.29 -6.44 -20.73
C ALA A 195 -16.81 -6.55 -20.84
N GLY A 196 -17.48 -5.49 -21.28
CA GLY A 196 -18.94 -5.47 -21.40
C GLY A 196 -19.47 -4.11 -21.83
N ASP A 197 -20.78 -4.07 -22.06
CA ASP A 197 -21.53 -2.88 -22.47
C ASP A 197 -21.72 -1.91 -21.30
#